data_9f9d9ad13c5ea45ba9e66d6c538d9561
#
_entry.id   9f9d9ad13c5ea45ba9e66d6c538d9561
#
_cell.length_a   1.000
_cell.length_b   1.000
_cell.length_c   1.000
_cell.angle_alpha   90.00
_cell.angle_beta   90.00
_cell.angle_gamma   90.00
#
_symmetry.space_group_name_H-M   'P 1'
#
loop_
_entity.id
_entity.type
_entity.pdbx_description
1 polymer ?
#
loop_
_entity_poly.entity_id
_entity_poly.type
_entity_poly.pdbx_seq_one_letter_code
_entity_poly.pdbx_strand_id
1 'polypeptide(L)'
;MKKKLVALALILGLGAMSYSAFHMIYEKYPVIGTWRYEDNAAAITINFEVGEFSGMYENLYWPDGEYDEKFEGTYMVKENYIHLTMNNEYAPYSMKVEYNLDGDVLTMYPDDSMYTGIAFARVK
;
A
#
# COMPACT_ATOMS: atom_id res chain seq x y z
N MET A 1 -2.75 -4.44 -13.96
CA MET A 1 -2.16 -5.70 -14.39
C MET A 1 -1.01 -5.52 -15.36
N LYS A 2 -1.15 -4.69 -16.40
CA LYS A 2 -0.07 -4.46 -17.36
C LYS A 2 1.20 -3.90 -16.72
N LYS A 3 1.07 -2.95 -15.79
CA LYS A 3 2.22 -2.36 -15.10
C LYS A 3 2.92 -3.37 -14.20
N LYS A 4 2.18 -4.24 -13.53
CA LYS A 4 2.73 -5.29 -12.70
C LYS A 4 3.54 -6.29 -13.53
N LEU A 5 3.00 -6.68 -14.68
CA LEU A 5 3.70 -7.59 -15.59
C LEU A 5 4.95 -6.94 -16.16
N VAL A 6 4.89 -5.65 -16.50
CA VAL A 6 6.06 -4.93 -17.01
C VAL A 6 7.15 -4.86 -15.94
N ALA A 7 6.80 -4.54 -14.69
CA ALA A 7 7.77 -4.50 -13.60
C ALA A 7 8.42 -5.86 -13.38
N LEU A 8 7.61 -6.92 -13.36
CA LEU A 8 8.11 -8.27 -13.22
C LEU A 8 9.00 -8.69 -14.38
N ALA A 9 8.60 -8.37 -15.61
CA ALA A 9 9.38 -8.65 -16.80
C ALA A 9 10.72 -7.93 -16.79
N LEU A 10 10.74 -6.66 -16.34
CA LEU A 10 11.99 -5.92 -16.20
C LEU A 10 12.93 -6.60 -15.21
N ILE A 11 12.42 -7.04 -14.07
CA ILE A 11 13.22 -7.73 -13.07
C ILE A 11 13.77 -9.04 -13.61
N LEU A 12 12.94 -9.83 -14.26
CA LEU A 12 13.34 -11.11 -14.82
C LEU A 12 14.24 -10.96 -16.06
N GLY A 13 13.94 -9.98 -16.90
CA GLY A 13 14.69 -9.72 -18.13
C GLY A 13 16.09 -9.16 -17.92
N LEU A 14 16.29 -8.47 -16.80
CA LEU A 14 17.60 -7.90 -16.47
C LEU A 14 18.54 -8.90 -15.83
N GLY A 15 18.06 -10.05 -15.42
CA GLY A 15 18.89 -11.16 -14.95
C GLY A 15 19.94 -10.78 -13.92
N ALA A 16 21.21 -10.83 -14.32
CA ALA A 16 22.35 -10.58 -13.41
C ALA A 16 22.40 -9.14 -12.87
N MET A 17 21.68 -8.21 -13.48
CA MET A 17 21.60 -6.84 -12.98
C MET A 17 20.49 -6.66 -11.94
N SER A 18 19.79 -7.75 -11.65
CA SER A 18 18.60 -7.74 -10.83
C SER A 18 18.79 -7.14 -9.43
N TYR A 19 19.93 -7.40 -8.78
CA TYR A 19 20.16 -6.90 -7.43
C TYR A 19 20.11 -5.35 -7.38
N SER A 20 20.82 -4.69 -8.29
CA SER A 20 20.82 -3.22 -8.35
C SER A 20 19.44 -2.68 -8.71
N ALA A 21 18.74 -3.33 -9.65
CA ALA A 21 17.39 -2.94 -10.04
C ALA A 21 16.42 -3.10 -8.87
N PHE A 22 16.47 -4.21 -8.14
CA PHE A 22 15.68 -4.43 -6.94
C PHE A 22 15.93 -3.37 -5.90
N HIS A 23 17.20 -3.09 -5.62
CA HIS A 23 17.58 -2.12 -4.63
C HIS A 23 17.03 -0.72 -4.98
N MET A 24 17.12 -0.31 -6.24
CA MET A 24 16.58 0.96 -6.71
C MET A 24 15.06 1.02 -6.56
N ILE A 25 14.36 -0.07 -6.88
CA ILE A 25 12.91 -0.14 -6.74
C ILE A 25 12.51 -0.01 -5.27
N TYR A 26 13.17 -0.74 -4.36
CA TYR A 26 12.86 -0.67 -2.95
C TYR A 26 13.22 0.67 -2.32
N GLU A 27 14.25 1.34 -2.80
CA GLU A 27 14.56 2.70 -2.33
C GLU A 27 13.46 3.68 -2.71
N LYS A 28 12.91 3.57 -3.91
CA LYS A 28 11.85 4.46 -4.41
C LYS A 28 10.47 4.07 -3.87
N TYR A 29 10.24 2.77 -3.65
CA TYR A 29 8.97 2.24 -3.19
C TYR A 29 9.19 1.31 -2.00
N PRO A 30 9.60 1.85 -0.86
CA PRO A 30 9.97 1.00 0.30
C PRO A 30 8.81 0.21 0.89
N VAL A 31 7.58 0.60 0.59
CA VAL A 31 6.39 -0.04 1.15
C VAL A 31 5.83 -1.15 0.28
N ILE A 32 6.50 -1.53 -0.81
CA ILE A 32 6.03 -2.62 -1.67
C ILE A 32 5.73 -3.86 -0.84
N GLY A 33 4.58 -4.44 -1.06
CA GLY A 33 4.12 -5.64 -0.35
C GLY A 33 2.66 -5.54 0.02
N THR A 34 2.19 -6.57 0.70
CA THR A 34 0.82 -6.63 1.20
C THR A 34 0.84 -6.45 2.70
N TRP A 35 -0.03 -5.59 3.19
CA TRP A 35 -0.09 -5.17 4.58
C TRP A 35 -1.50 -5.30 5.10
N ARG A 36 -1.65 -5.77 6.34
CA ARG A 36 -2.98 -5.98 6.92
C ARG A 36 -3.07 -5.41 8.34
N TYR A 37 -4.14 -4.71 8.57
CA TYR A 37 -4.59 -4.27 9.88
C TYR A 37 -5.90 -4.97 10.20
N GLU A 38 -6.09 -5.39 11.46
CA GLU A 38 -7.33 -6.02 11.88
C GLU A 38 -7.61 -5.68 13.33
N ASP A 39 -8.85 -5.32 13.61
CA ASP A 39 -9.36 -5.18 14.96
C ASP A 39 -10.71 -5.89 15.08
N ASN A 40 -11.47 -5.64 16.16
CA ASN A 40 -12.75 -6.32 16.36
C ASN A 40 -13.85 -5.86 15.39
N ALA A 41 -13.68 -4.72 14.77
CA ALA A 41 -14.71 -4.09 13.92
C ALA A 41 -14.41 -4.22 12.44
N ALA A 42 -13.13 -4.18 12.05
CA ALA A 42 -12.75 -4.06 10.66
C ALA A 42 -11.39 -4.68 10.38
N ALA A 43 -11.16 -5.02 9.13
CA ALA A 43 -9.85 -5.40 8.62
C ALA A 43 -9.58 -4.58 7.37
N ILE A 44 -8.34 -4.11 7.23
CA ILE A 44 -7.88 -3.37 6.06
C ILE A 44 -6.67 -4.09 5.50
N THR A 45 -6.74 -4.47 4.23
CA THR A 45 -5.62 -5.07 3.53
C THR A 45 -5.23 -4.13 2.40
N ILE A 46 -3.95 -3.76 2.33
CA ILE A 46 -3.43 -2.89 1.29
C ILE A 46 -2.28 -3.60 0.60
N ASN A 47 -2.32 -3.65 -0.72
CA ASN A 47 -1.23 -4.16 -1.54
C ASN A 47 -0.59 -2.99 -2.29
N PHE A 48 0.67 -2.72 -1.96
CA PHE A 48 1.46 -1.70 -2.66
C PHE A 48 2.33 -2.37 -3.72
N GLU A 49 2.19 -1.94 -4.94
CA GLU A 49 3.02 -2.34 -6.08
C GLU A 49 3.88 -1.14 -6.51
N VAL A 50 4.53 -1.24 -7.65
CA VAL A 50 5.33 -0.13 -8.16
C VAL A 50 4.39 0.98 -8.65
N GLY A 51 4.25 2.03 -7.86
CA GLY A 51 3.44 3.19 -8.22
C GLY A 51 1.93 3.02 -8.12
N GLU A 52 1.46 1.83 -7.75
CA GLU A 52 0.03 1.54 -7.64
C GLU A 52 -0.29 0.85 -6.34
N PHE A 53 -1.50 1.05 -5.85
CA PHE A 53 -1.99 0.32 -4.70
C PHE A 53 -3.42 -0.12 -4.91
N SER A 54 -3.77 -1.20 -4.23
CA SER A 54 -5.15 -1.69 -4.17
C SER A 54 -5.39 -2.22 -2.76
N GLY A 55 -6.63 -2.30 -2.38
CA GLY A 55 -6.94 -2.80 -1.06
C GLY A 55 -8.40 -3.12 -0.87
N MET A 56 -8.69 -3.58 0.33
CA MET A 56 -10.03 -3.92 0.74
C MET A 56 -10.25 -3.54 2.19
N TYR A 57 -11.35 -2.87 2.44
CA TYR A 57 -11.89 -2.66 3.77
C TYR A 57 -12.97 -3.71 4.01
N GLU A 58 -12.81 -4.51 5.06
CA GLU A 58 -13.77 -5.55 5.45
C GLU A 58 -14.46 -5.14 6.74
N ASN A 59 -15.78 -5.15 6.75
CA ASN A 59 -16.56 -4.90 7.95
C ASN A 59 -16.80 -6.23 8.65
N LEU A 60 -16.19 -6.42 9.83
CA LEU A 60 -16.24 -7.68 10.54
C LEU A 60 -17.53 -7.88 11.34
N TYR A 61 -18.30 -6.82 11.56
CA TYR A 61 -19.64 -6.95 12.17
C TYR A 61 -20.65 -7.54 11.18
N TRP A 62 -20.38 -7.43 9.87
CA TRP A 62 -21.25 -7.93 8.81
C TRP A 62 -20.43 -8.84 7.89
N PRO A 63 -20.14 -10.08 8.36
CA PRO A 63 -19.17 -10.93 7.67
C PRO A 63 -19.63 -11.48 6.33
N ASP A 64 -20.85 -11.19 5.90
CA ASP A 64 -21.35 -11.54 4.57
C ASP A 64 -20.76 -10.70 3.44
N GLY A 65 -19.96 -9.67 3.78
CA GLY A 65 -19.32 -8.81 2.80
C GLY A 65 -20.19 -7.67 2.30
N GLU A 66 -21.39 -7.48 2.84
CA GLU A 66 -22.32 -6.44 2.37
C GLU A 66 -21.75 -5.03 2.48
N TYR A 67 -20.92 -4.78 3.50
CA TYR A 67 -20.32 -3.45 3.74
C TYR A 67 -18.83 -3.43 3.45
N ASP A 68 -18.32 -4.40 2.73
CA ASP A 68 -16.91 -4.41 2.33
C ASP A 68 -16.71 -3.44 1.16
N GLU A 69 -15.57 -2.77 1.16
CA GLU A 69 -15.24 -1.79 0.12
C GLU A 69 -13.86 -2.08 -0.46
N LYS A 70 -13.78 -2.06 -1.79
CA LYS A 70 -12.51 -2.14 -2.49
C LYS A 70 -12.06 -0.73 -2.86
N PHE A 71 -10.75 -0.50 -2.79
CA PHE A 71 -10.17 0.77 -3.19
C PHE A 71 -8.89 0.53 -3.98
N GLU A 72 -8.55 1.48 -4.82
CA GLU A 72 -7.32 1.41 -5.61
C GLU A 72 -6.89 2.81 -6.03
N GLY A 73 -5.66 2.93 -6.46
CA GLY A 73 -5.13 4.20 -6.91
C GLY A 73 -3.65 4.11 -7.23
N THR A 74 -3.04 5.27 -7.24
CA THR A 74 -1.61 5.42 -7.45
C THR A 74 -0.96 6.04 -6.22
N TYR A 75 0.34 5.84 -6.07
CA TYR A 75 1.04 6.43 -4.94
C TYR A 75 2.49 6.75 -5.31
N MET A 76 3.08 7.64 -4.53
CA MET A 76 4.51 7.85 -4.52
C MET A 76 4.96 8.05 -3.08
N VAL A 77 6.21 7.70 -2.82
CA VAL A 77 6.83 7.91 -1.50
C VAL A 77 7.83 9.05 -1.63
N LYS A 78 7.71 10.01 -0.75
CA LYS A 78 8.61 11.16 -0.72
C LYS A 78 8.93 11.49 0.74
N GLU A 79 10.19 11.40 1.10
CA GLU A 79 10.63 11.57 2.49
C GLU A 79 9.96 10.53 3.38
N ASN A 80 9.23 10.95 4.41
CA ASN A 80 8.50 10.06 5.31
C ASN A 80 6.99 10.07 5.08
N TYR A 81 6.58 10.43 3.86
CA TYR A 81 5.17 10.50 3.48
C TYR A 81 4.87 9.59 2.31
N ILE A 82 3.70 8.98 2.34
CA ILE A 82 3.11 8.31 1.20
C ILE A 82 2.03 9.23 0.64
N HIS A 83 2.18 9.61 -0.62
CA HIS A 83 1.18 10.40 -1.33
C HIS A 83 0.28 9.45 -2.08
N LEU A 84 -0.94 9.33 -1.63
CA LEU A 84 -1.95 8.44 -2.22
C LEU A 84 -2.90 9.25 -3.07
N THR A 85 -3.19 8.76 -4.25
CA THR A 85 -4.25 9.31 -5.10
C THR A 85 -5.24 8.19 -5.37
N MET A 86 -6.41 8.27 -4.76
CA MET A 86 -7.44 7.26 -4.90
C MET A 86 -8.27 7.53 -6.15
N ASN A 87 -8.53 6.48 -6.92
CA ASN A 87 -9.42 6.55 -8.06
C ASN A 87 -10.85 6.54 -7.54
N ASN A 88 -11.49 7.68 -7.67
CA ASN A 88 -12.88 7.85 -7.24
C ASN A 88 -13.73 8.13 -8.47
N GLU A 89 -14.91 7.54 -8.50
CA GLU A 89 -15.85 7.67 -9.60
C GLU A 89 -16.20 9.13 -9.94
N TYR A 90 -16.22 9.98 -8.92
CA TYR A 90 -16.64 11.38 -9.07
C TYR A 90 -15.48 12.35 -9.20
N ALA A 91 -14.37 12.08 -8.52
CA ALA A 91 -13.18 12.94 -8.57
C ALA A 91 -12.00 12.22 -7.93
N PRO A 92 -10.78 12.45 -8.44
CA PRO A 92 -9.59 11.92 -7.75
C PRO A 92 -9.48 12.52 -6.35
N TYR A 93 -9.19 11.69 -5.38
CA TYR A 93 -8.96 12.11 -4.01
C TYR A 93 -7.50 11.85 -3.65
N SER A 94 -6.77 12.90 -3.28
CA SER A 94 -5.37 12.79 -2.91
C SER A 94 -5.17 13.06 -1.44
N MET A 95 -4.32 12.27 -0.80
CA MET A 95 -3.95 12.48 0.58
C MET A 95 -2.47 12.21 0.80
N LYS A 96 -1.91 12.89 1.77
CA LYS A 96 -0.53 12.75 2.20
C LYS A 96 -0.54 12.08 3.57
N VAL A 97 0.07 10.91 3.67
CA VAL A 97 0.06 10.10 4.89
C VAL A 97 1.47 9.93 5.39
N GLU A 98 1.73 10.42 6.59
CA GLU A 98 3.00 10.15 7.25
C GLU A 98 3.08 8.67 7.60
N TYR A 99 4.26 8.06 7.45
CA TYR A 99 4.43 6.65 7.75
C TYR A 99 5.75 6.36 8.43
N ASN A 100 5.79 5.23 9.10
CA ASN A 100 7.01 4.65 9.66
C ASN A 100 7.06 3.18 9.29
N LEU A 101 8.18 2.75 8.71
CA LEU A 101 8.39 1.36 8.33
C LEU A 101 9.48 0.77 9.21
N ASP A 102 9.12 -0.26 9.96
CA ASP A 102 10.05 -0.97 10.85
C ASP A 102 9.90 -2.48 10.59
N GLY A 103 10.77 -3.01 9.73
CA GLY A 103 10.73 -4.41 9.36
C GLY A 103 9.38 -4.80 8.72
N ASP A 104 8.65 -5.67 9.39
CA ASP A 104 7.36 -6.17 8.92
C ASP A 104 6.17 -5.39 9.47
N VAL A 105 6.41 -4.19 10.01
CA VAL A 105 5.36 -3.32 10.54
C VAL A 105 5.39 -1.98 9.81
N LEU A 106 4.28 -1.63 9.19
CA LEU A 106 4.07 -0.35 8.54
C LEU A 106 3.04 0.42 9.35
N THR A 107 3.46 1.50 9.99
CA THR A 107 2.55 2.37 10.73
C THR A 107 2.22 3.59 9.88
N MET A 108 0.94 3.86 9.68
CA MET A 108 0.48 5.01 8.91
C MET A 108 -0.32 5.95 9.80
N TYR A 109 -0.16 7.24 9.56
CA TYR A 109 -0.81 8.31 10.32
C TYR A 109 -1.67 9.12 9.35
N PRO A 110 -2.89 8.62 9.06
CA PRO A 110 -3.73 9.25 8.02
C PRO A 110 -4.32 10.59 8.42
N ASP A 111 -4.25 10.95 9.70
CA ASP A 111 -4.75 12.21 10.22
C ASP A 111 -3.68 12.82 11.13
N ASP A 112 -3.37 14.10 10.91
CA ASP A 112 -2.38 14.83 11.71
C ASP A 112 -2.73 14.87 13.20
N SER A 113 -4.01 14.71 13.54
CA SER A 113 -4.47 14.66 14.92
C SER A 113 -4.28 13.29 15.57
N MET A 114 -3.91 12.26 14.82
CA MET A 114 -3.69 10.92 15.35
C MET A 114 -2.29 10.80 15.95
N TYR A 115 -2.22 10.73 17.27
CA TYR A 115 -0.97 10.51 17.98
C TYR A 115 -0.48 9.07 17.86
N THR A 116 -1.41 8.13 17.71
CA THR A 116 -1.10 6.73 17.49
C THR A 116 -1.55 6.35 16.08
N GLY A 117 -0.62 5.95 15.26
CA GLY A 117 -0.93 5.53 13.89
C GLY A 117 -1.65 4.19 13.85
N ILE A 118 -1.98 3.78 12.64
CA ILE A 118 -2.54 2.46 12.37
C ILE A 118 -1.38 1.56 11.95
N ALA A 119 -1.15 0.51 12.71
CA ALA A 119 -0.04 -0.42 12.46
C ALA A 119 -0.53 -1.59 11.62
N PHE A 120 0.07 -1.73 10.44
CA PHE A 120 -0.19 -2.83 9.53
C PHE A 120 0.95 -3.84 9.63
N ALA A 121 0.61 -5.12 9.65
CA ALA A 121 1.60 -6.20 9.60
C ALA A 121 1.76 -6.67 8.16
N ARG A 122 2.99 -7.02 7.80
CA ARG A 122 3.27 -7.58 6.48
C ARG A 122 2.61 -8.96 6.36
N VAL A 123 1.91 -9.17 5.27
CA VAL A 123 1.32 -10.47 4.93
C VAL A 123 2.39 -11.26 4.16
N LYS A 124 2.69 -12.43 4.66
CA LYS A 124 3.72 -13.30 4.07
C LYS A 124 3.13 -14.46 3.30
#